data_5bfd270529c30925c21828b18ed2fa64
#
_entry.id   5bfd270529c30925c21828b18ed2fa64
#
_cell.length_a   1.000
_cell.length_b   1.000
_cell.length_c   1.000
_cell.angle_alpha   90.00
_cell.angle_beta   90.00
_cell.angle_gamma   90.00
#
_symmetry.space_group_name_H-M   'P 1'
#
loop_
_entity.id
_entity.type
_entity.pdbx_description
1 polymer ?
#
loop_
_entity_poly.entity_id
_entity_poly.type
_entity_poly.pdbx_seq_one_letter_code
_entity_poly.pdbx_strand_id
1 'polypeptide(L)'
;MKFLFISPRFEGGIGGHAKRVAEKLREQGHDVKLMQIPYIPIKKLKNPSFTIFGILKSLTNREKFDAVHAWNIPSAFIMKYVNSNKKILSVHGMYSEQVEVLHSKFIGNLASKAELKAFKISNKLTTDSKIVQKNYKEKINANFIYLPAPLDVQKFNNIGKIEKKEN
;
A
#
# COMPACT_ATOMS: atom_id res chain seq x y z
N MET A 1 -6.45 4.95 -19.05
CA MET A 1 -7.06 5.15 -17.72
C MET A 1 -6.14 6.01 -16.86
N LYS A 2 -6.72 6.74 -15.91
CA LYS A 2 -5.99 7.63 -15.00
C LYS A 2 -6.00 7.08 -13.58
N PHE A 3 -4.82 6.81 -13.05
CA PHE A 3 -4.62 6.23 -11.73
C PHE A 3 -3.94 7.20 -10.78
N LEU A 4 -4.29 7.14 -9.50
CA LEU A 4 -3.54 7.77 -8.41
C LEU A 4 -3.05 6.71 -7.43
N PHE A 5 -1.74 6.66 -7.20
CA PHE A 5 -1.14 5.81 -6.18
C PHE A 5 -0.77 6.63 -4.95
N ILE A 6 -1.14 6.15 -3.77
CA ILE A 6 -0.89 6.81 -2.48
C ILE A 6 0.00 5.90 -1.63
N SER A 7 1.19 6.40 -1.29
CA SER A 7 2.15 5.73 -0.41
C SER A 7 2.98 6.77 0.35
N PRO A 8 3.50 6.46 1.54
CA PRO A 8 4.40 7.36 2.27
C PRO A 8 5.68 7.70 1.48
N ARG A 9 6.15 6.76 0.71
CA ARG A 9 7.30 6.90 -0.20
C ARG A 9 7.19 5.87 -1.32
N PHE A 10 7.90 6.09 -2.43
CA PHE A 10 7.94 5.19 -3.58
C PHE A 10 9.33 4.56 -3.77
N GLU A 11 9.99 4.28 -2.65
CA GLU A 11 11.31 3.65 -2.59
C GLU A 11 11.29 2.50 -1.58
N GLY A 12 12.06 1.46 -1.86
CA GLY A 12 12.19 0.27 -1.00
C GLY A 12 10.86 -0.44 -0.71
N GLY A 13 10.87 -1.67 -0.25
CA GLY A 13 9.69 -2.42 0.22
C GLY A 13 8.39 -2.16 -0.54
N ILE A 14 7.33 -1.82 0.17
CA ILE A 14 5.98 -1.55 -0.37
C ILE A 14 5.98 -0.38 -1.37
N GLY A 15 6.73 0.69 -1.08
CA GLY A 15 6.80 1.85 -1.97
C GLY A 15 7.50 1.53 -3.29
N GLY A 16 8.57 0.76 -3.27
CA GLY A 16 9.24 0.26 -4.47
C GLY A 16 8.34 -0.69 -5.29
N HIS A 17 7.52 -1.51 -4.60
CA HIS A 17 6.50 -2.32 -5.28
C HIS A 17 5.48 -1.42 -5.99
N ALA A 18 4.92 -0.43 -5.30
CA ALA A 18 3.98 0.53 -5.88
C ALA A 18 4.57 1.24 -7.11
N LYS A 19 5.84 1.67 -7.03
CA LYS A 19 6.55 2.32 -8.13
C LYS A 19 6.67 1.41 -9.35
N ARG A 20 7.10 0.15 -9.18
CA ARG A 20 7.20 -0.82 -10.29
C ARG A 20 5.86 -1.08 -10.97
N VAL A 21 4.78 -1.21 -10.20
CA VAL A 21 3.43 -1.37 -10.76
C VAL A 21 3.03 -0.11 -11.55
N ALA A 22 3.31 1.08 -11.03
CA ALA A 22 3.03 2.34 -11.73
C ALA A 22 3.80 2.45 -13.04
N GLU A 23 5.09 2.06 -13.07
CA GLU A 23 5.91 2.04 -14.26
C GLU A 23 5.35 1.10 -15.32
N LYS A 24 4.96 -0.12 -14.93
CA LYS A 24 4.33 -1.09 -15.85
C LYS A 24 2.99 -0.61 -16.43
N LEU A 25 2.17 0.06 -15.64
CA LEU A 25 0.93 0.65 -16.13
C LEU A 25 1.20 1.82 -17.10
N ARG A 26 2.23 2.62 -16.86
CA ARG A 26 2.64 3.68 -17.80
C ARG A 26 3.15 3.11 -19.12
N GLU A 27 3.92 2.04 -19.09
CA GLU A 27 4.36 1.31 -20.30
C GLU A 27 3.16 0.78 -21.13
N GLN A 28 2.02 0.50 -20.47
CA GLN A 28 0.77 0.10 -21.11
C GLN A 28 -0.11 1.29 -21.56
N GLY A 29 0.41 2.51 -21.53
CA GLY A 29 -0.29 3.72 -21.97
C GLY A 29 -1.27 4.31 -20.97
N HIS A 30 -1.15 3.98 -19.68
CA HIS A 30 -1.98 4.57 -18.63
C HIS A 30 -1.32 5.80 -17.99
N ASP A 31 -2.13 6.79 -17.61
CA ASP A 31 -1.67 7.93 -16.79
C ASP A 31 -1.65 7.52 -15.31
N VAL A 32 -0.47 7.43 -14.70
CA VAL A 32 -0.32 7.05 -13.30
C VAL A 32 0.39 8.15 -12.52
N LYS A 33 -0.33 8.80 -11.61
CA LYS A 33 0.21 9.79 -10.68
C LYS A 33 0.60 9.15 -9.36
N LEU A 34 1.75 9.56 -8.82
CA LEU A 34 2.26 9.13 -7.52
C LEU A 34 2.06 10.26 -6.52
N MET A 35 1.20 10.07 -5.54
CA MET A 35 1.01 11.03 -4.45
C MET A 35 1.97 10.69 -3.32
N GLN A 36 3.12 11.34 -3.32
CA GLN A 36 4.03 11.35 -2.19
C GLN A 36 3.58 12.37 -1.16
N ILE A 37 3.55 11.97 0.12
CA ILE A 37 3.05 12.79 1.20
C ILE A 37 4.14 12.89 2.26
N PRO A 38 4.48 14.12 2.71
CA PRO A 38 5.42 14.30 3.79
C PRO A 38 4.85 13.74 5.11
N TYR A 39 5.73 13.41 6.04
CA TYR A 39 5.37 12.98 7.39
C TYR A 39 6.43 13.39 8.40
N ILE A 40 6.03 13.51 9.66
CA ILE A 40 6.97 13.80 10.76
C ILE A 40 7.73 12.49 11.08
N PRO A 41 9.09 12.48 11.04
CA PRO A 41 9.88 11.24 11.17
C PRO A 41 10.00 10.73 12.62
N ILE A 42 9.06 11.06 13.47
CA ILE A 42 8.96 10.58 14.85
C ILE A 42 8.04 9.35 14.88
N LYS A 43 8.51 8.23 15.46
CA LYS A 43 7.84 6.91 15.43
C LYS A 43 6.33 6.97 15.71
N LYS A 44 5.90 7.70 16.73
CA LYS A 44 4.48 7.81 17.12
C LYS A 44 3.67 8.76 16.23
N LEU A 45 4.32 9.74 15.58
CA LEU A 45 3.68 10.78 14.77
C LEU A 45 3.71 10.49 13.29
N LYS A 46 4.50 9.52 12.83
CA LYS A 46 4.68 9.19 11.42
C LYS A 46 3.36 8.91 10.70
N ASN A 47 2.60 7.94 11.15
CA ASN A 47 1.33 7.57 10.51
C ASN A 47 0.23 8.63 10.68
N PRO A 48 0.02 9.22 11.87
CA PRO A 48 -0.93 10.31 12.02
C PRO A 48 -0.63 11.53 11.13
N SER A 49 0.60 12.05 11.13
CA SER A 49 0.97 13.21 10.31
C SER A 49 0.87 12.91 8.80
N PHE A 50 1.33 11.74 8.36
CA PHE A 50 1.15 11.27 6.99
C PHE A 50 -0.33 11.29 6.57
N THR A 51 -1.21 10.76 7.43
CA THR A 51 -2.65 10.71 7.13
C THR A 51 -3.26 12.11 7.07
N ILE A 52 -2.95 12.99 8.03
CA ILE A 52 -3.49 14.36 8.08
C ILE A 52 -3.03 15.15 6.85
N PHE A 53 -1.72 15.19 6.56
CA PHE A 53 -1.19 15.92 5.41
C PHE A 53 -1.72 15.35 4.08
N GLY A 54 -1.89 14.04 4.00
CA GLY A 54 -2.48 13.38 2.85
C GLY A 54 -3.95 13.75 2.63
N ILE A 55 -4.74 13.80 3.69
CA ILE A 55 -6.15 14.24 3.62
C ILE A 55 -6.23 15.68 3.12
N LEU A 56 -5.45 16.61 3.71
CA LEU A 56 -5.41 18.00 3.27
C LEU A 56 -5.05 18.11 1.78
N LYS A 57 -4.01 17.38 1.35
CA LYS A 57 -3.60 17.33 -0.05
C LYS A 57 -4.68 16.75 -0.97
N SER A 58 -5.43 15.77 -0.49
CA SER A 58 -6.53 15.17 -1.26
C SER A 58 -7.74 16.08 -1.40
N LEU A 59 -8.06 16.85 -0.36
CA LEU A 59 -9.17 17.81 -0.39
C LEU A 59 -8.91 18.98 -1.34
N THR A 60 -7.66 19.36 -1.56
CA THR A 60 -7.28 20.41 -2.53
C THR A 60 -7.16 19.87 -3.96
N ASN A 61 -7.07 18.54 -4.12
CA ASN A 61 -6.98 17.92 -5.44
C ASN A 61 -8.37 17.71 -6.05
N ARG A 62 -8.74 18.56 -7.03
CA ARG A 62 -10.03 18.49 -7.74
C ARG A 62 -10.05 17.48 -8.90
N GLU A 63 -8.93 16.83 -9.15
CA GLU A 63 -8.78 15.91 -10.27
C GLU A 63 -9.57 14.62 -10.04
N LYS A 64 -10.22 14.13 -11.10
CA LYS A 64 -10.94 12.84 -11.08
C LYS A 64 -10.05 11.74 -11.62
N PHE A 65 -10.04 10.58 -10.94
CA PHE A 65 -9.29 9.39 -11.31
C PHE A 65 -10.24 8.23 -11.62
N ASP A 66 -9.84 7.36 -12.56
CA ASP A 66 -10.56 6.11 -12.82
C ASP A 66 -10.40 5.16 -11.64
N ALA A 67 -9.20 5.10 -11.07
CA ALA A 67 -8.96 4.37 -9.83
C ALA A 67 -7.90 5.05 -8.97
N VAL A 68 -8.06 4.94 -7.65
CA VAL A 68 -7.05 5.28 -6.65
C VAL A 68 -6.60 4.01 -5.92
N HIS A 69 -5.29 3.86 -5.75
CA HIS A 69 -4.67 2.70 -5.12
C HIS A 69 -3.88 3.13 -3.89
N ALA A 70 -4.37 2.75 -2.72
CA ALA A 70 -3.69 2.91 -1.44
C ALA A 70 -2.80 1.70 -1.17
N TRP A 71 -1.53 1.93 -0.80
CA TRP A 71 -0.52 0.89 -0.62
C TRP A 71 -0.25 0.53 0.85
N ASN A 72 -1.04 1.03 1.76
CA ASN A 72 -1.06 0.65 3.17
C ASN A 72 -2.33 1.15 3.86
N ILE A 73 -2.58 0.70 5.09
CA ILE A 73 -3.77 1.07 5.86
C ILE A 73 -3.90 2.61 6.07
N PRO A 74 -2.85 3.36 6.47
CA PRO A 74 -2.94 4.82 6.56
C PRO A 74 -3.32 5.51 5.26
N SER A 75 -2.83 5.04 4.11
CA SER A 75 -3.17 5.58 2.79
C SER A 75 -4.64 5.39 2.42
N ALA A 76 -5.32 4.36 2.95
CA ALA A 76 -6.74 4.14 2.69
C ALA A 76 -7.61 5.28 3.23
N PHE A 77 -7.24 5.88 4.37
CA PHE A 77 -7.96 7.03 4.92
C PHE A 77 -7.80 8.28 4.06
N ILE A 78 -6.66 8.45 3.41
CA ILE A 78 -6.40 9.52 2.45
C ILE A 78 -7.22 9.28 1.17
N MET A 79 -7.20 8.05 0.67
CA MET A 79 -7.96 7.59 -0.50
C MET A 79 -9.45 7.89 -0.40
N LYS A 80 -10.02 7.89 0.81
CA LYS A 80 -11.43 8.23 1.06
C LYS A 80 -11.82 9.57 0.45
N TYR A 81 -10.93 10.55 0.48
CA TYR A 81 -11.16 11.94 0.06
C TYR A 81 -10.75 12.23 -1.39
N VAL A 82 -10.22 11.24 -2.09
CA VAL A 82 -9.89 11.35 -3.51
C VAL A 82 -11.14 11.13 -4.36
N ASN A 83 -11.36 12.00 -5.34
CA ASN A 83 -12.41 11.84 -6.34
C ASN A 83 -12.02 10.73 -7.34
N SER A 84 -12.63 9.55 -7.21
CA SER A 84 -12.32 8.39 -8.05
C SER A 84 -13.49 7.43 -8.21
N ASN A 85 -13.54 6.74 -9.35
CA ASN A 85 -14.56 5.75 -9.64
C ASN A 85 -14.36 4.45 -8.85
N LYS A 86 -13.10 4.06 -8.61
CA LYS A 86 -12.73 2.82 -7.89
C LYS A 86 -11.64 3.11 -6.85
N LYS A 87 -11.75 2.43 -5.71
CA LYS A 87 -10.82 2.50 -4.57
C LYS A 87 -10.23 1.14 -4.29
N ILE A 88 -8.91 1.01 -4.41
CA ILE A 88 -8.17 -0.24 -4.25
C ILE A 88 -7.23 -0.08 -3.06
N LEU A 89 -7.17 -1.08 -2.19
CA LEU A 89 -6.24 -1.12 -1.06
C LEU A 89 -5.37 -2.37 -1.15
N SER A 90 -4.06 -2.18 -1.19
CA SER A 90 -3.07 -3.25 -1.01
C SER A 90 -2.62 -3.36 0.43
N VAL A 91 -2.60 -4.59 0.95
CA VAL A 91 -2.13 -4.93 2.29
C VAL A 91 -1.04 -5.99 2.18
N HIS A 92 0.12 -5.73 2.79
CA HIS A 92 1.34 -6.52 2.64
C HIS A 92 1.73 -7.30 3.92
N GLY A 93 0.80 -7.42 4.85
CA GLY A 93 0.96 -8.12 6.11
C GLY A 93 -0.29 -7.97 6.98
N MET A 94 -0.32 -8.65 8.12
CA MET A 94 -1.38 -8.47 9.13
C MET A 94 -1.11 -7.19 9.92
N TYR A 95 -1.69 -6.07 9.48
CA TYR A 95 -1.34 -4.74 9.99
C TYR A 95 -1.56 -4.60 11.49
N SER A 96 -2.71 -5.04 12.00
CA SER A 96 -3.04 -4.96 13.43
C SER A 96 -2.08 -5.79 14.29
N GLU A 97 -1.70 -6.98 13.84
CA GLU A 97 -0.75 -7.85 14.54
C GLU A 97 0.66 -7.25 14.56
N GLN A 98 1.11 -6.68 13.45
CA GLN A 98 2.40 -5.98 13.38
C GLN A 98 2.44 -4.78 14.35
N VAL A 99 1.34 -4.03 14.43
CA VAL A 99 1.24 -2.89 15.36
C VAL A 99 1.21 -3.36 16.81
N GLU A 100 0.52 -4.46 17.11
CA GLU A 100 0.48 -5.04 18.47
C GLU A 100 1.88 -5.44 18.94
N VAL A 101 2.63 -6.16 18.10
CA VAL A 101 4.00 -6.58 18.41
C VAL A 101 4.94 -5.39 18.63
N LEU A 102 4.78 -4.30 17.87
CA LEU A 102 5.66 -3.14 17.94
C LEU A 102 5.32 -2.15 19.06
N HIS A 103 4.11 -2.19 19.62
CA HIS A 103 3.64 -1.19 20.57
C HIS A 103 3.00 -1.82 21.82
N SER A 104 1.76 -2.29 21.73
CA SER A 104 1.01 -2.93 22.81
C SER A 104 -0.31 -3.50 22.29
N LYS A 105 -0.92 -4.39 23.07
CA LYS A 105 -2.23 -4.98 22.76
C LYS A 105 -3.34 -3.93 22.61
N PHE A 106 -3.31 -2.87 23.41
CA PHE A 106 -4.28 -1.77 23.31
C PHE A 106 -4.17 -1.04 21.95
N ILE A 107 -2.94 -0.74 21.53
CA ILE A 107 -2.67 -0.10 20.22
C ILE A 107 -3.01 -1.05 19.07
N GLY A 108 -2.73 -2.36 19.21
CA GLY A 108 -3.15 -3.40 18.27
C GLY A 108 -4.66 -3.44 18.06
N ASN A 109 -5.45 -3.35 19.12
CA ASN A 109 -6.91 -3.28 19.04
C ASN A 109 -7.42 -2.03 18.30
N LEU A 110 -6.79 -0.88 18.51
CA LEU A 110 -7.10 0.34 17.74
C LEU A 110 -6.72 0.18 16.27
N ALA A 111 -5.57 -0.43 15.99
CA ALA A 111 -5.12 -0.73 14.65
C ALA A 111 -6.07 -1.70 13.91
N SER A 112 -6.61 -2.72 14.61
CA SER A 112 -7.60 -3.64 14.06
C SER A 112 -8.90 -2.91 13.65
N LYS A 113 -9.39 -2.01 14.50
CA LYS A 113 -10.57 -1.18 14.15
C LYS A 113 -10.29 -0.27 12.94
N ALA A 114 -9.09 0.32 12.87
CA ALA A 114 -8.67 1.14 11.75
C ALA A 114 -8.57 0.31 10.46
N GLU A 115 -8.00 -0.89 10.54
CA GLU A 115 -7.87 -1.84 9.44
C GLU A 115 -9.24 -2.21 8.85
N LEU A 116 -10.22 -2.60 9.69
CA LEU A 116 -11.58 -2.90 9.26
C LEU A 116 -12.27 -1.69 8.60
N LYS A 117 -12.05 -0.47 9.13
CA LYS A 117 -12.54 0.76 8.50
C LYS A 117 -11.91 0.99 7.13
N ALA A 118 -10.60 0.76 6.98
CA ALA A 118 -9.90 0.88 5.72
C ALA A 118 -10.44 -0.11 4.66
N PHE A 119 -10.75 -1.35 5.07
CA PHE A 119 -11.37 -2.34 4.17
C PHE A 119 -12.75 -1.88 3.67
N LYS A 120 -13.57 -1.31 4.55
CA LYS A 120 -14.90 -0.77 4.18
C LYS A 120 -14.84 0.44 3.23
N ILE A 121 -13.77 1.22 3.26
CA ILE A 121 -13.55 2.33 2.32
C ILE A 121 -13.23 1.82 0.90
N SER A 122 -12.69 0.60 0.79
CA SER A 122 -12.13 0.06 -0.44
C SER A 122 -13.14 -0.76 -1.23
N ASN A 123 -13.18 -0.58 -2.55
CA ASN A 123 -13.99 -1.42 -3.46
C ASN A 123 -13.33 -2.78 -3.71
N LYS A 124 -11.99 -2.83 -3.68
CA LYS A 124 -11.19 -4.04 -3.87
C LYS A 124 -10.03 -4.04 -2.88
N LEU A 125 -9.77 -5.23 -2.34
CA LEU A 125 -8.64 -5.51 -1.46
C LEU A 125 -7.65 -6.41 -2.20
N THR A 126 -6.37 -6.09 -2.13
CA THR A 126 -5.31 -6.86 -2.78
C THR A 126 -4.17 -7.14 -1.81
N THR A 127 -3.44 -8.22 -2.05
CA THR A 127 -2.23 -8.58 -1.31
C THR A 127 -1.26 -9.33 -2.21
N ASP A 128 0.03 -9.20 -1.94
CA ASP A 128 1.10 -9.94 -2.60
C ASP A 128 1.49 -11.24 -1.86
N SER A 129 0.74 -11.60 -0.81
CA SER A 129 0.99 -12.77 0.03
C SER A 129 -0.23 -13.69 0.10
N LYS A 130 -0.06 -14.94 -0.33
CA LYS A 130 -1.10 -15.99 -0.19
C LYS A 130 -1.42 -16.28 1.28
N ILE A 131 -0.42 -16.17 2.18
CA ILE A 131 -0.61 -16.36 3.62
C ILE A 131 -1.49 -15.25 4.19
N VAL A 132 -1.24 -13.98 3.83
CA VAL A 132 -2.06 -12.84 4.24
C VAL A 132 -3.48 -12.97 3.70
N GLN A 133 -3.65 -13.38 2.45
CA GLN A 133 -4.95 -13.65 1.84
C GLN A 133 -5.75 -14.70 2.64
N LYS A 134 -5.11 -15.83 2.96
CA LYS A 134 -5.69 -16.92 3.75
C LYS A 134 -6.09 -16.45 5.15
N ASN A 135 -5.17 -15.78 5.86
CA ASN A 135 -5.40 -15.32 7.23
C ASN A 135 -6.58 -14.36 7.34
N TYR A 136 -6.69 -13.37 6.44
CA TYR A 136 -7.84 -12.46 6.45
C TYR A 136 -9.15 -13.15 6.07
N LYS A 137 -9.10 -14.14 5.18
CA LYS A 137 -10.29 -14.95 4.87
C LYS A 137 -10.77 -15.73 6.08
N GLU A 138 -9.86 -16.36 6.82
CA GLU A 138 -10.19 -17.18 7.99
C GLU A 138 -10.62 -16.32 9.20
N LYS A 139 -9.90 -15.23 9.49
CA LYS A 139 -10.15 -14.42 10.70
C LYS A 139 -11.36 -13.52 10.62
N ILE A 140 -11.62 -12.90 9.46
CA ILE A 140 -12.65 -11.88 9.31
C ILE A 140 -13.49 -12.01 8.03
N ASN A 141 -13.37 -13.15 7.33
CA ASN A 141 -14.05 -13.43 6.06
C ASN A 141 -13.84 -12.35 4.98
N ALA A 142 -12.68 -11.67 4.99
CA ALA A 142 -12.34 -10.68 3.97
C ALA A 142 -11.76 -11.35 2.72
N ASN A 143 -12.24 -10.92 1.54
CA ASN A 143 -11.79 -11.46 0.27
C ASN A 143 -10.72 -10.55 -0.36
N PHE A 144 -9.50 -11.04 -0.45
CA PHE A 144 -8.37 -10.38 -1.08
C PHE A 144 -8.08 -11.00 -2.45
N ILE A 145 -7.75 -10.17 -3.41
CA ILE A 145 -7.19 -10.60 -4.70
C ILE A 145 -5.69 -10.76 -4.51
N TYR A 146 -5.15 -11.93 -4.83
CA TYR A 146 -3.71 -12.16 -4.82
C TYR A 146 -3.09 -11.51 -6.06
N LEU A 147 -2.20 -10.53 -5.85
CA LEU A 147 -1.42 -9.85 -6.87
C LEU A 147 0.06 -9.91 -6.49
N PRO A 148 0.84 -10.82 -7.09
CA PRO A 148 2.26 -10.94 -6.78
C PRO A 148 3.01 -9.66 -7.16
N ALA A 149 4.06 -9.35 -6.39
CA ALA A 149 4.92 -8.21 -6.70
C ALA A 149 5.63 -8.43 -8.04
N PRO A 150 5.60 -7.46 -8.97
CA PRO A 150 6.34 -7.59 -10.23
C PRO A 150 7.84 -7.61 -9.95
N LEU A 151 8.53 -8.59 -10.52
CA LEU A 151 9.98 -8.71 -10.48
C LEU A 151 10.56 -8.29 -11.84
N ASP A 152 11.61 -7.50 -11.81
CA ASP A 152 12.39 -7.19 -12.99
C ASP A 152 13.47 -8.27 -13.17
N VAL A 153 13.13 -9.32 -13.92
CA VAL A 153 14.00 -10.48 -14.14
C VAL A 153 15.31 -10.09 -14.85
N GLN A 154 15.27 -9.04 -15.70
CA GLN A 154 16.47 -8.61 -16.43
C GLN A 154 17.58 -8.10 -15.50
N LYS A 155 17.21 -7.50 -14.35
CA LYS A 155 18.19 -7.08 -13.35
C LYS A 155 18.93 -8.25 -12.71
N PHE A 156 18.35 -9.45 -12.70
CA PHE A 156 18.98 -10.64 -12.14
C PHE A 156 19.83 -11.41 -13.18
N ASN A 157 19.55 -11.28 -14.46
CA ASN A 157 20.31 -11.93 -15.53
C ASN A 157 21.73 -11.36 -15.68
N ASN A 158 21.98 -10.13 -15.19
CA ASN A 158 23.27 -9.45 -15.24
C ASN A 158 24.13 -9.65 -13.97
N ILE A 159 23.62 -10.40 -12.98
CA ILE A 159 24.42 -10.80 -11.83
C ILE A 159 25.26 -11.98 -12.30
N GLY A 160 26.57 -11.73 -12.55
CA GLY A 160 27.53 -12.77 -12.88
C GLY A 160 27.45 -13.94 -11.88
N LYS A 161 27.78 -15.15 -12.33
CA LYS A 161 27.82 -16.33 -11.46
C LYS A 161 28.62 -15.99 -10.21
N ILE A 162 27.96 -15.99 -9.07
CA ILE A 162 28.63 -15.85 -7.78
C ILE A 162 29.44 -17.13 -7.61
N GLU A 163 30.78 -17.03 -7.73
CA GLU A 163 31.66 -18.12 -7.37
C GLU A 163 31.43 -18.41 -5.87
N LYS A 164 30.96 -19.62 -5.57
CA LYS A 164 30.95 -20.10 -4.19
C LYS A 164 32.40 -20.12 -3.69
N LYS A 165 32.73 -19.24 -2.77
CA LYS A 165 33.93 -19.44 -1.95
C LYS A 165 33.66 -20.67 -1.09
N GLU A 166 34.28 -21.79 -1.43
CA GLU A 166 34.39 -22.94 -0.54
C GLU A 166 35.26 -22.51 0.66
N ASN A 167 34.66 -22.61 1.86
CA ASN A 167 35.40 -22.52 3.12
C ASN A 167 35.83 -23.90 3.54
#